data_c02a3dc5341e1ee04e882436bcb94f7e
#
_entry.id   c02a3dc5341e1ee04e882436bcb94f7e
#
_cell.length_a   1.000
_cell.length_b   1.000
_cell.length_c   1.000
_cell.angle_alpha   90.00
_cell.angle_beta   90.00
_cell.angle_gamma   90.00
#
_symmetry.space_group_name_H-M   'P 1'
#
loop_
_entity.id
_entity.type
_entity.pdbx_description
1 polymer ?
#
loop_
_entity_poly.entity_id
_entity_poly.type
_entity_poly.pdbx_seq_one_letter_code
_entity_poly.pdbx_strand_id
1 'polypeptide(L)'
;VLTLFLIVGPAAAGTLTETDKSVRSIVSGIVSYTRWPSLSGQPKLCVYATSHYTHALSGDEGHSELPYTPVIVRNDREALAATCDAIYFGSESPAKQLELISQYQGRALLLISEQNPECVIGSAFCLMIDRGQVRFSVNLDALTRSGVRVNPDVLMLARNKQHG
;
A
#
# COMPACT_ATOMS: atom_id res chain seq x y z
N VAL A 1 10.47 25.05 48.77
CA VAL A 1 9.72 25.26 47.54
C VAL A 1 10.10 24.20 46.52
N LEU A 2 9.20 23.30 46.30
CA LEU A 2 9.45 22.18 45.41
C LEU A 2 8.83 22.46 44.06
N THR A 3 9.68 22.57 43.08
CA THR A 3 9.21 22.75 41.72
C THR A 3 9.21 21.38 41.06
N LEU A 4 8.03 20.91 40.74
CA LEU A 4 7.90 19.64 40.05
C LEU A 4 7.89 19.89 38.58
N PHE A 5 8.90 19.40 37.90
CA PHE A 5 8.94 19.46 36.48
C PHE A 5 8.38 18.15 35.91
N LEU A 6 7.20 18.24 35.38
CA LEU A 6 6.66 17.16 34.57
C LEU A 6 7.23 17.32 33.19
N ILE A 7 8.23 16.54 32.89
CA ILE A 7 8.71 16.45 31.53
C ILE A 7 7.81 15.46 30.83
N VAL A 8 6.82 15.97 30.12
CA VAL A 8 6.09 15.15 29.19
C VAL A 8 6.95 15.10 27.95
N GLY A 9 7.64 14.01 27.77
CA GLY A 9 8.36 13.79 26.53
C GLY A 9 7.38 13.86 25.36
N PRO A 10 7.81 14.32 24.20
CA PRO A 10 6.95 14.29 23.04
C PRO A 10 6.47 12.87 22.85
N ALA A 11 5.17 12.71 22.74
CA ALA A 11 4.62 11.44 22.37
C ALA A 11 5.31 11.01 21.08
N ALA A 12 5.89 9.83 21.09
CA ALA A 12 6.50 9.25 19.91
C ALA A 12 5.44 8.84 18.88
N ALA A 13 4.31 9.56 18.88
CA ALA A 13 3.23 9.39 17.91
C ALA A 13 3.77 9.80 16.56
N GLY A 14 4.48 8.97 15.94
CA GLY A 14 5.06 9.34 14.71
C GLY A 14 6.25 8.49 14.33
N THR A 15 6.76 7.75 15.25
CA THR A 15 7.91 6.91 14.97
C THR A 15 7.45 5.65 14.27
N LEU A 16 7.98 5.43 13.08
CA LEU A 16 7.67 4.21 12.34
C LEU A 16 8.40 3.03 12.95
N THR A 17 7.70 1.92 13.11
CA THR A 17 8.31 0.65 13.51
C THR A 17 9.09 0.08 12.32
N GLU A 18 9.87 -0.97 12.57
CA GLU A 18 10.57 -1.65 11.49
C GLU A 18 9.58 -2.26 10.49
N THR A 19 8.45 -2.78 10.98
CA THR A 19 7.39 -3.30 10.11
C THR A 19 6.82 -2.18 9.25
N ASP A 20 6.53 -1.02 9.84
CA ASP A 20 6.04 0.15 9.09
C ASP A 20 6.99 0.52 7.96
N LYS A 21 8.27 0.57 8.26
CA LYS A 21 9.29 0.90 7.27
C LYS A 21 9.35 -0.14 6.16
N SER A 22 9.22 -1.41 6.52
CA SER A 22 9.22 -2.50 5.55
C SER A 22 8.00 -2.44 4.63
N VAL A 23 6.82 -2.17 5.18
CA VAL A 23 5.60 -2.02 4.38
C VAL A 23 5.76 -0.84 3.42
N ARG A 24 6.20 0.30 3.92
CA ARG A 24 6.43 1.48 3.07
C ARG A 24 7.43 1.15 1.94
N SER A 25 8.52 0.49 2.28
CA SER A 25 9.56 0.15 1.32
C SER A 25 9.04 -0.78 0.22
N ILE A 26 8.31 -1.82 0.61
CA ILE A 26 7.75 -2.79 -0.34
C ILE A 26 6.73 -2.11 -1.25
N VAL A 27 5.79 -1.35 -0.68
CA VAL A 27 4.76 -0.68 -1.48
C VAL A 27 5.38 0.35 -2.41
N SER A 28 6.33 1.15 -1.91
CA SER A 28 7.04 2.12 -2.74
C SER A 28 7.79 1.43 -3.87
N GLY A 29 8.41 0.29 -3.58
CA GLY A 29 9.09 -0.49 -4.60
C GLY A 29 8.16 -1.01 -5.66
N ILE A 30 7.02 -1.59 -5.25
CA ILE A 30 6.02 -2.08 -6.20
C ILE A 30 5.54 -0.96 -7.10
N VAL A 31 5.20 0.19 -6.54
CA VAL A 31 4.74 1.35 -7.32
C VAL A 31 5.84 1.81 -8.28
N SER A 32 7.08 1.84 -7.82
CA SER A 32 8.21 2.29 -8.64
C SER A 32 8.46 1.38 -9.85
N TYR A 33 8.15 0.10 -9.73
CA TYR A 33 8.30 -0.85 -10.83
C TYR A 33 7.06 -0.92 -11.72
N THR A 34 6.03 -0.12 -11.42
CA THR A 34 4.77 -0.14 -12.16
C THR A 34 4.65 1.08 -13.07
N ARG A 35 4.09 0.85 -14.26
CA ARG A 35 3.79 1.93 -15.21
C ARG A 35 2.33 1.90 -15.58
N TRP A 36 1.75 3.10 -15.62
CA TRP A 36 0.37 3.32 -16.04
C TRP A 36 0.42 3.91 -17.44
N PRO A 37 -0.17 3.24 -18.44
CA PRO A 37 0.01 3.64 -19.84
C PRO A 37 -0.36 5.08 -20.18
N SER A 38 -1.33 5.65 -19.48
CA SER A 38 -1.83 6.99 -19.80
C SER A 38 -1.54 8.03 -18.73
N LEU A 39 -0.68 7.70 -17.78
CA LEU A 39 -0.42 8.59 -16.66
C LEU A 39 0.84 9.40 -16.90
N SER A 40 0.72 10.71 -16.72
CA SER A 40 1.86 11.60 -16.64
C SER A 40 1.98 12.12 -15.21
N GLY A 41 3.10 11.89 -14.56
CA GLY A 41 3.29 12.29 -13.18
C GLY A 41 3.14 11.13 -12.20
N GLN A 42 3.07 11.48 -10.92
CA GLN A 42 2.96 10.46 -9.87
C GLN A 42 1.60 9.82 -9.84
N PRO A 43 1.54 8.49 -9.65
CA PRO A 43 0.25 7.83 -9.44
C PRO A 43 -0.34 8.19 -8.09
N LYS A 44 -1.65 8.17 -8.02
CA LYS A 44 -2.40 8.38 -6.78
C LYS A 44 -2.65 7.03 -6.13
N LEU A 45 -2.12 6.84 -4.94
CA LEU A 45 -2.34 5.63 -4.16
C LEU A 45 -3.40 5.91 -3.10
N CYS A 46 -4.56 5.27 -3.24
CA CYS A 46 -5.61 5.36 -2.24
C CYS A 46 -5.37 4.27 -1.20
N VAL A 47 -5.26 4.67 0.06
CA VAL A 47 -5.03 3.75 1.17
C VAL A 47 -6.30 3.69 1.99
N TYR A 48 -6.86 2.49 2.13
CA TYR A 48 -8.05 2.32 2.96
C TYR A 48 -7.71 2.56 4.44
N ALA A 49 -8.57 3.31 5.11
CA ALA A 49 -8.35 3.66 6.52
C ALA A 49 -8.34 2.45 7.44
N THR A 50 -8.85 1.31 6.98
CA THR A 50 -8.81 0.05 7.73
C THR A 50 -7.42 -0.58 7.77
N SER A 51 -6.49 -0.09 6.98
CA SER A 51 -5.12 -0.59 7.00
C SER A 51 -4.46 -0.31 8.33
N HIS A 52 -3.63 -1.25 8.78
CA HIS A 52 -2.79 -1.04 9.95
C HIS A 52 -1.58 -0.15 9.66
N TYR A 53 -1.36 0.20 8.40
CA TYR A 53 -0.16 0.92 7.96
C TYR A 53 -0.46 2.23 7.26
N THR A 54 -1.63 2.83 7.53
CA THR A 54 -2.00 4.12 6.93
C THR A 54 -0.94 5.18 7.19
N HIS A 55 -0.40 5.20 8.40
CA HIS A 55 0.59 6.19 8.80
C HIS A 55 1.88 6.04 8.01
N ALA A 56 2.34 4.80 7.87
CA ALA A 56 3.54 4.51 7.10
C ALA A 56 3.38 4.87 5.63
N LEU A 57 2.19 4.58 5.07
CA LEU A 57 1.94 4.75 3.65
C LEU A 57 1.59 6.18 3.27
N SER A 58 1.08 6.97 4.20
CA SER A 58 0.71 8.37 3.92
C SER A 58 1.92 9.31 3.91
N GLY A 59 3.04 8.90 4.46
CA GLY A 59 4.24 9.74 4.48
C GLY A 59 4.19 10.89 5.46
N ASP A 60 3.25 10.88 6.41
CA ASP A 60 3.14 11.94 7.41
C ASP A 60 4.39 12.07 8.27
N GLU A 61 5.15 11.02 8.32
CA GLU A 61 6.34 10.95 9.13
C GLU A 61 7.58 11.14 8.31
N GLY A 62 8.04 12.29 8.23
CA GLY A 62 9.35 12.47 7.72
C GLY A 62 9.35 12.90 6.28
N HIS A 63 10.49 13.00 5.80
CA HIS A 63 10.87 13.76 4.65
C HIS A 63 11.18 12.88 3.46
N SER A 64 10.71 11.64 3.52
CA SER A 64 10.94 10.70 2.41
C SER A 64 10.01 11.03 1.27
N GLU A 65 10.56 11.21 0.11
CA GLU A 65 9.75 11.36 -1.08
C GLU A 65 9.13 10.03 -1.43
N LEU A 66 7.82 10.02 -1.56
CA LEU A 66 7.10 8.83 -1.98
C LEU A 66 6.97 8.83 -3.50
N PRO A 67 7.00 7.65 -4.15
CA PRO A 67 6.79 7.56 -5.59
C PRO A 67 5.32 7.67 -5.99
N TYR A 68 4.47 8.02 -5.06
CA TYR A 68 3.03 8.14 -5.26
C TYR A 68 2.48 9.28 -4.39
N THR A 69 1.28 9.74 -4.73
CA THR A 69 0.54 10.70 -3.91
C THR A 69 -0.47 9.91 -3.08
N PRO A 70 -0.32 9.86 -1.75
CA PRO A 70 -1.23 9.10 -0.90
C PRO A 70 -2.54 9.81 -0.66
N VAL A 71 -3.64 9.07 -0.68
CA VAL A 71 -4.98 9.55 -0.34
C VAL A 71 -5.62 8.52 0.57
N ILE A 72 -6.00 8.93 1.78
CA ILE A 72 -6.68 8.03 2.70
C ILE A 72 -8.16 8.02 2.34
N VAL A 73 -8.72 6.81 2.15
CA VAL A 73 -10.14 6.64 1.84
C VAL A 73 -10.78 5.75 2.89
N ARG A 74 -12.02 6.04 3.23
CA ARG A 74 -12.73 5.32 4.30
C ARG A 74 -13.69 4.26 3.77
N ASN A 75 -14.04 4.36 2.50
CA ASN A 75 -15.01 3.43 1.89
C ASN A 75 -14.88 3.46 0.37
N ASP A 76 -15.64 2.60 -0.29
CA ASP A 76 -15.59 2.47 -1.74
C ASP A 76 -16.03 3.75 -2.46
N ARG A 77 -17.00 4.48 -1.89
CA ARG A 77 -17.46 5.74 -2.47
C ARG A 77 -16.31 6.74 -2.56
N GLU A 78 -15.54 6.86 -1.49
CA GLU A 78 -14.40 7.78 -1.48
C GLU A 78 -13.31 7.32 -2.46
N ALA A 79 -13.08 6.02 -2.51
CA ALA A 79 -12.09 5.46 -3.45
C ALA A 79 -12.49 5.75 -4.89
N LEU A 80 -13.76 5.57 -5.23
CA LEU A 80 -14.25 5.85 -6.58
C LEU A 80 -14.17 7.33 -6.91
N ALA A 81 -14.54 8.19 -5.96
CA ALA A 81 -14.50 9.65 -6.16
C ALA A 81 -13.07 10.16 -6.34
N ALA A 82 -12.11 9.51 -5.69
CA ALA A 82 -10.71 9.92 -5.76
C ALA A 82 -10.05 9.59 -7.10
N THR A 83 -10.63 8.72 -7.90
CA THR A 83 -10.04 8.23 -9.16
C THR A 83 -8.60 7.78 -8.97
N CYS A 84 -8.44 6.72 -8.20
CA CYS A 84 -7.14 6.20 -7.82
C CYS A 84 -6.43 5.52 -9.00
N ASP A 85 -5.11 5.58 -9.00
CA ASP A 85 -4.27 4.82 -9.92
C ASP A 85 -3.83 3.50 -9.28
N ALA A 86 -3.77 3.51 -7.96
CA ALA A 86 -3.45 2.33 -7.16
C ALA A 86 -4.28 2.36 -5.90
N ILE A 87 -4.60 1.19 -5.37
CA ILE A 87 -5.37 1.07 -4.14
C ILE A 87 -4.67 0.08 -3.21
N TYR A 88 -4.54 0.48 -1.95
CA TYR A 88 -4.03 -0.37 -0.90
C TYR A 88 -5.17 -0.70 0.05
N PHE A 89 -5.57 -1.96 0.09
CA PHE A 89 -6.66 -2.43 0.95
C PHE A 89 -6.15 -2.82 2.34
N GLY A 90 -6.93 -2.51 3.36
CA GLY A 90 -6.68 -2.93 4.72
C GLY A 90 -7.42 -4.22 5.04
N SER A 91 -8.52 -4.12 5.78
CA SER A 91 -9.29 -5.28 6.22
C SER A 91 -10.38 -5.72 5.24
N GLU A 92 -10.48 -5.06 4.08
CA GLU A 92 -11.47 -5.45 3.09
C GLU A 92 -11.22 -6.86 2.60
N SER A 93 -12.28 -7.69 2.60
CA SER A 93 -12.17 -9.07 2.15
C SER A 93 -11.83 -9.14 0.66
N PRO A 94 -11.25 -10.25 0.18
CA PRO A 94 -11.01 -10.40 -1.25
C PRO A 94 -12.25 -10.19 -2.11
N ALA A 95 -13.43 -10.62 -1.62
CA ALA A 95 -14.68 -10.42 -2.34
C ALA A 95 -15.02 -8.93 -2.46
N LYS A 96 -14.80 -8.16 -1.39
CA LYS A 96 -15.03 -6.72 -1.42
C LYS A 96 -14.03 -6.00 -2.31
N GLN A 97 -12.80 -6.48 -2.35
CA GLN A 97 -11.81 -5.96 -3.27
C GLN A 97 -12.26 -6.14 -4.71
N LEU A 98 -12.74 -7.32 -5.05
CA LEU A 98 -13.23 -7.63 -6.38
C LEU A 98 -14.45 -6.77 -6.75
N GLU A 99 -15.32 -6.53 -5.79
CA GLU A 99 -16.50 -5.70 -5.98
C GLU A 99 -16.11 -4.26 -6.36
N LEU A 100 -15.12 -3.71 -5.69
CA LEU A 100 -14.62 -2.37 -6.05
C LEU A 100 -14.01 -2.35 -7.44
N ILE A 101 -13.21 -3.38 -7.76
CA ILE A 101 -12.56 -3.48 -9.06
C ILE A 101 -13.58 -3.41 -10.19
N SER A 102 -14.72 -4.07 -10.02
CA SER A 102 -15.76 -4.11 -11.05
C SER A 102 -16.31 -2.72 -11.39
N GLN A 103 -16.16 -1.77 -10.47
CA GLN A 103 -16.64 -0.41 -10.66
C GLN A 103 -15.60 0.52 -11.29
N TYR A 104 -14.35 0.06 -11.40
CA TYR A 104 -13.26 0.83 -12.01
C TYR A 104 -13.02 0.45 -13.46
N GLN A 105 -14.06 0.24 -14.20
CA GLN A 105 -13.94 -0.25 -15.57
C GLN A 105 -13.17 0.71 -16.47
N GLY A 106 -12.29 0.14 -17.28
CA GLY A 106 -11.55 0.89 -18.27
C GLY A 106 -10.33 1.66 -17.77
N ARG A 107 -10.01 1.54 -16.50
CA ARG A 107 -8.84 2.22 -15.95
C ARG A 107 -7.76 1.21 -15.58
N ALA A 108 -6.51 1.60 -15.82
CA ALA A 108 -5.38 0.86 -15.31
C ALA A 108 -5.32 1.08 -13.79
N LEU A 109 -5.37 0.02 -13.02
CA LEU A 109 -5.47 0.09 -11.56
C LEU A 109 -4.60 -0.96 -10.90
N LEU A 110 -3.63 -0.51 -10.12
CA LEU A 110 -2.76 -1.40 -9.34
C LEU A 110 -3.40 -1.66 -7.98
N LEU A 111 -3.54 -2.92 -7.62
CA LEU A 111 -4.20 -3.31 -6.38
C LEU A 111 -3.24 -4.08 -5.48
N ILE A 112 -3.12 -3.60 -4.24
CA ILE A 112 -2.28 -4.16 -3.21
C ILE A 112 -3.15 -4.37 -1.98
N SER A 113 -2.94 -5.46 -1.25
CA SER A 113 -3.69 -5.72 -0.02
C SER A 113 -2.79 -6.28 1.07
N GLU A 114 -3.20 -6.09 2.33
CA GLU A 114 -2.47 -6.62 3.47
C GLU A 114 -3.20 -7.77 4.16
N GLN A 115 -4.42 -8.10 3.74
CA GLN A 115 -5.19 -9.18 4.33
C GLN A 115 -5.86 -10.04 3.25
N ASN A 116 -5.05 -10.54 2.34
CA ASN A 116 -5.49 -11.44 1.28
C ASN A 116 -4.42 -12.52 1.09
N PRO A 117 -4.26 -13.40 2.10
CA PRO A 117 -3.10 -14.32 2.10
C PRO A 117 -3.10 -15.34 0.97
N GLU A 118 -4.27 -15.75 0.48
CA GLU A 118 -4.32 -16.71 -0.62
C GLU A 118 -4.03 -16.08 -1.97
N CYS A 119 -4.33 -14.80 -2.12
CA CYS A 119 -4.01 -14.02 -3.31
C CYS A 119 -4.56 -14.63 -4.61
N VAL A 120 -5.76 -15.17 -4.55
CA VAL A 120 -6.38 -15.83 -5.71
C VAL A 120 -7.43 -14.96 -6.38
N ILE A 121 -8.03 -14.02 -5.65
CA ILE A 121 -8.94 -13.01 -6.21
C ILE A 121 -8.66 -11.68 -5.53
N GLY A 122 -9.15 -10.60 -6.11
CA GLY A 122 -9.01 -9.27 -5.54
C GLY A 122 -7.73 -8.61 -6.00
N SER A 123 -6.74 -8.54 -5.13
CA SER A 123 -5.54 -7.77 -5.39
C SER A 123 -4.51 -8.53 -6.24
N ALA A 124 -3.70 -7.77 -6.97
CA ALA A 124 -2.59 -8.31 -7.74
C ALA A 124 -1.37 -8.58 -6.85
N PHE A 125 -1.15 -7.74 -5.85
CA PHE A 125 -0.06 -7.91 -4.88
C PHE A 125 -0.65 -8.08 -3.50
N CYS A 126 -0.29 -9.16 -2.83
CA CYS A 126 -0.85 -9.49 -1.52
C CYS A 126 0.29 -9.60 -0.52
N LEU A 127 0.34 -8.64 0.41
CA LEU A 127 1.39 -8.63 1.42
C LEU A 127 1.11 -9.67 2.50
N MET A 128 2.17 -10.30 2.94
CA MET A 128 2.14 -11.23 4.07
C MET A 128 3.06 -10.66 5.13
N ILE A 129 2.45 -10.17 6.20
CA ILE A 129 3.15 -9.47 7.27
C ILE A 129 3.11 -10.35 8.51
N ASP A 130 4.28 -10.82 8.93
CA ASP A 130 4.38 -11.73 10.06
C ASP A 130 5.64 -11.41 10.85
N ARG A 131 5.47 -11.07 12.12
CA ARG A 131 6.58 -10.83 13.06
C ARG A 131 7.63 -9.87 12.53
N GLY A 132 7.17 -8.78 11.96
CA GLY A 132 8.08 -7.74 11.44
C GLY A 132 8.63 -8.03 10.06
N GLN A 133 8.38 -9.22 9.50
CA GLN A 133 8.77 -9.54 8.14
C GLN A 133 7.66 -9.25 7.17
N VAL A 134 7.99 -8.68 6.04
CA VAL A 134 7.02 -8.38 4.99
C VAL A 134 7.45 -9.10 3.72
N ARG A 135 6.57 -9.98 3.23
CA ARG A 135 6.73 -10.66 1.96
C ARG A 135 5.48 -10.38 1.14
N PHE A 136 5.49 -10.77 -0.12
CA PHE A 136 4.28 -10.62 -0.92
C PHE A 136 4.17 -11.74 -1.95
N SER A 137 2.93 -12.04 -2.29
CA SER A 137 2.58 -12.92 -3.39
C SER A 137 2.03 -12.07 -4.53
N VAL A 138 2.15 -12.55 -5.75
CA VAL A 138 1.62 -11.89 -6.93
C VAL A 138 0.56 -12.79 -7.56
N ASN A 139 -0.61 -12.21 -7.82
CA ASN A 139 -1.63 -12.87 -8.63
C ASN A 139 -1.44 -12.39 -10.06
N LEU A 140 -0.80 -13.22 -10.87
CA LEU A 140 -0.45 -12.85 -12.24
C LEU A 140 -1.68 -12.60 -13.11
N ASP A 141 -2.74 -13.36 -12.86
CA ASP A 141 -3.98 -13.21 -13.62
C ASP A 141 -4.62 -11.84 -13.35
N ALA A 142 -4.72 -11.47 -12.08
CA ALA A 142 -5.22 -10.15 -11.69
C ALA A 142 -4.33 -9.03 -12.25
N LEU A 143 -3.02 -9.24 -12.21
CA LEU A 143 -2.07 -8.26 -12.71
C LEU A 143 -2.23 -8.05 -14.22
N THR A 144 -2.40 -9.14 -14.96
CA THR A 144 -2.61 -9.08 -16.40
C THR A 144 -3.87 -8.28 -16.75
N ARG A 145 -4.93 -8.45 -15.95
CA ARG A 145 -6.20 -7.75 -16.20
C ARG A 145 -6.22 -6.30 -15.71
N SER A 146 -5.24 -5.93 -14.89
CA SER A 146 -5.22 -4.61 -14.24
C SER A 146 -4.98 -3.44 -15.19
N GLY A 147 -4.38 -3.71 -16.34
CA GLY A 147 -4.02 -2.67 -17.28
C GLY A 147 -2.70 -1.97 -17.00
N VAL A 148 -2.10 -2.20 -15.83
CA VAL A 148 -0.77 -1.65 -15.53
C VAL A 148 0.31 -2.58 -16.06
N ARG A 149 1.51 -2.04 -16.21
CA ARG A 149 2.69 -2.81 -16.61
C ARG A 149 3.69 -2.80 -15.46
N VAL A 150 4.07 -4.00 -15.01
CA VAL A 150 5.00 -4.14 -13.89
C VAL A 150 6.27 -4.81 -14.39
N ASN A 151 7.40 -4.17 -14.09
CA ASN A 151 8.70 -4.73 -14.42
C ASN A 151 8.91 -6.01 -13.59
N PRO A 152 9.29 -7.14 -14.23
CA PRO A 152 9.54 -8.38 -13.49
C PRO A 152 10.57 -8.27 -12.37
N ASP A 153 11.42 -7.27 -12.41
CA ASP A 153 12.40 -7.04 -11.35
C ASP A 153 11.75 -6.77 -10.01
N VAL A 154 10.45 -6.47 -9.98
CA VAL A 154 9.69 -6.32 -8.73
C VAL A 154 9.83 -7.55 -7.84
N LEU A 155 9.98 -8.73 -8.43
CA LEU A 155 10.14 -9.98 -7.69
C LEU A 155 11.43 -10.02 -6.87
N MET A 156 12.42 -9.22 -7.23
CA MET A 156 13.66 -9.11 -6.47
C MET A 156 13.42 -8.53 -5.08
N LEU A 157 12.38 -7.72 -4.91
CA LEU A 157 12.04 -7.14 -3.62
C LEU A 157 11.71 -8.22 -2.59
N ALA A 158 10.98 -9.25 -3.01
CA ALA A 158 10.64 -10.35 -2.12
C ALA A 158 11.89 -11.16 -1.75
N ARG A 159 12.78 -11.40 -2.70
CA ARG A 159 14.00 -12.16 -2.46
C ARG A 159 14.95 -11.45 -1.50
N ASN A 160 15.14 -10.16 -1.71
CA ASN A 160 16.03 -9.38 -0.86
C ASN A 160 15.57 -9.37 0.58
N LYS A 161 14.26 -9.39 0.81
CA LYS A 161 13.70 -9.43 2.16
C LYS A 161 13.86 -10.80 2.81
N GLN A 162 13.96 -11.85 2.03
CA GLN A 162 14.15 -13.21 2.55
C GLN A 162 15.57 -13.44 3.05
N HIS A 163 16.52 -12.70 2.53
CA HIS A 163 17.94 -12.88 2.85
C HIS A 163 18.47 -11.79 3.80
N GLY A 164 17.65 -10.83 4.12
CA GLY A 164 18.08 -9.70 4.94
C GLY A 164 17.73 -9.80 6.39
#